data_50c670426afd7f7a39444fe9078fc353
#
_entry.id   50c670426afd7f7a39444fe9078fc353
#
_cell.length_a   1.000
_cell.length_b   1.000
_cell.length_c   1.000
_cell.angle_alpha   90.00
_cell.angle_beta   90.00
_cell.angle_gamma   90.00
#
_symmetry.space_group_name_H-M   'P 1'
#
loop_
_entity.id
_entity.type
_entity.pdbx_description
1 polymer ?
#
loop_
_entity_poly.entity_id
_entity_poly.type
_entity_poly.pdbx_seq_one_letter_code
_entity_poly.pdbx_strand_id
1 'polypeptide(L)'
;MMELSYFALIGAPNCGKTVLFNGLTGSHAKVANYPGVTVDKREGAFLDDEAVRIIDLPGTYSLRTTSPDEAVAKDVMVGKMGIPPDAIIAVADATNLRMTLRMILELKTLGLPMVVSLNLSDVARKRGLNIDAAKLSELLDAPVLETVAVSASGVQAVREAVAKLPRKRSFPANPASAERTLDALDSDKLYQEVESILAQVVRTQMTLPAWHKKLDDIVLHPVWGMIMLLVILFMVFQAVYTWAAPIMDAIEGGFTALGEWIGANMEPGILSDLLVNGVIAGLGSVLVFLPQITILFAFILLLEDSGYLPRAAFLLDNVMAKSGLSGRSFIPLLSSFACAVPAVMSARTINDPRERLVTIAVAPLLTCSARLPVYALIIAAVIPDRTVGGIFNLQGLTLFILYIVGILSAALAAYIMKRLARMKGNVQQFPLLMELPTFRTPNFKHIMTSLWDRVKAFLKRAGTIIFALAVVLWGLVSWPQPPEGATGAAIDYSLAGTLGHAIQPFFAPLGFTWEMCIAMIPGIAAREVVVAALGTVYAVSASSEDAVQNALIPIIHNNWGLPTAFAFLAWYEYAPMCAATLTVIRRETKSTKNMLMITGYLFLMAYFAAFVVYQLSSRILSS
;
A
#
# COMPACT_ATOMS: atom_id res chain seq x y z
N MET A 1 37.01 -18.87 -30.71
CA MET A 1 36.04 -18.38 -29.71
C MET A 1 34.70 -18.93 -30.14
N MET A 2 34.03 -19.74 -29.31
CA MET A 2 32.65 -20.13 -29.56
C MET A 2 31.76 -18.89 -29.59
N GLU A 3 31.02 -18.66 -30.64
CA GLU A 3 30.10 -17.53 -30.76
C GLU A 3 28.93 -17.81 -29.81
N LEU A 4 28.75 -16.97 -28.77
CA LEU A 4 27.70 -17.14 -27.78
C LEU A 4 26.35 -16.73 -28.40
N SER A 5 25.34 -17.58 -28.27
CA SER A 5 23.96 -17.29 -28.65
C SER A 5 23.15 -16.91 -27.42
N TYR A 6 22.29 -15.90 -27.57
CA TYR A 6 21.46 -15.37 -26.47
C TYR A 6 19.98 -15.65 -26.73
N PHE A 7 19.34 -16.38 -25.81
CA PHE A 7 17.91 -16.70 -25.90
C PHE A 7 17.15 -15.94 -24.83
N ALA A 8 16.10 -15.23 -25.21
CA ALA A 8 15.26 -14.47 -24.29
C ALA A 8 14.14 -15.34 -23.73
N LEU A 9 14.07 -15.48 -22.41
CA LEU A 9 12.94 -16.07 -21.71
C LEU A 9 11.97 -14.96 -21.31
N ILE A 10 10.77 -14.98 -21.87
CA ILE A 10 9.76 -13.94 -21.68
C ILE A 10 8.38 -14.54 -21.37
N GLY A 11 7.60 -13.88 -20.54
CA GLY A 11 6.25 -14.35 -20.18
C GLY A 11 5.59 -13.40 -19.18
N ALA A 12 4.30 -13.61 -18.97
CA ALA A 12 3.52 -12.82 -18.03
C ALA A 12 4.03 -12.99 -16.57
N PRO A 13 3.78 -12.03 -15.70
CA PRO A 13 3.99 -12.23 -14.27
C PRO A 13 3.25 -13.48 -13.77
N ASN A 14 3.87 -14.25 -12.88
CA ASN A 14 3.33 -15.45 -12.25
C ASN A 14 3.00 -16.63 -13.17
N CYS A 15 3.38 -16.61 -14.45
CA CYS A 15 3.21 -17.73 -15.38
C CYS A 15 4.19 -18.90 -15.14
N GLY A 16 5.05 -18.84 -14.12
CA GLY A 16 6.05 -19.86 -13.81
C GLY A 16 7.40 -19.68 -14.52
N LYS A 17 7.66 -18.51 -15.11
CA LYS A 17 8.88 -18.16 -15.85
C LYS A 17 10.16 -18.46 -15.09
N THR A 18 10.28 -18.01 -13.84
CA THR A 18 11.47 -18.23 -12.99
C THR A 18 11.71 -19.72 -12.69
N VAL A 19 10.65 -20.50 -12.52
CA VAL A 19 10.76 -21.95 -12.30
C VAL A 19 11.32 -22.63 -13.56
N LEU A 20 10.80 -22.25 -14.72
CA LEU A 20 11.28 -22.75 -16.01
C LEU A 20 12.74 -22.34 -16.26
N PHE A 21 13.11 -21.08 -15.97
CA PHE A 21 14.48 -20.60 -16.05
C PHE A 21 15.46 -21.45 -15.23
N ASN A 22 15.11 -21.73 -13.96
CA ASN A 22 15.92 -22.56 -13.08
C ASN A 22 16.04 -24.00 -13.63
N GLY A 23 14.99 -24.53 -14.21
CA GLY A 23 15.01 -25.86 -14.85
C GLY A 23 15.89 -25.93 -16.11
N LEU A 24 15.95 -24.82 -16.87
CA LEU A 24 16.75 -24.74 -18.10
C LEU A 24 18.24 -24.46 -17.82
N THR A 25 18.56 -23.77 -16.70
CA THR A 25 19.93 -23.30 -16.38
C THR A 25 20.55 -23.99 -15.16
N GLY A 26 19.85 -24.90 -14.49
CA GLY A 26 20.35 -25.59 -13.29
C GLY A 26 20.52 -24.67 -12.08
N SER A 27 19.73 -23.60 -11.97
CA SER A 27 19.77 -22.62 -10.87
C SER A 27 21.09 -21.81 -10.73
N HIS A 28 21.98 -21.86 -11.71
CA HIS A 28 23.23 -21.10 -11.72
C HIS A 28 23.07 -19.78 -12.51
N ALA A 29 22.31 -18.82 -11.95
CA ALA A 29 22.13 -17.52 -12.57
C ALA A 29 23.12 -16.47 -12.02
N LYS A 30 23.73 -15.68 -12.93
CA LYS A 30 24.35 -14.40 -12.55
C LYS A 30 23.24 -13.36 -12.43
N VAL A 31 23.16 -12.74 -11.27
CA VAL A 31 22.21 -11.63 -11.02
C VAL A 31 22.98 -10.32 -11.12
N ALA A 32 22.51 -9.41 -11.95
CA ALA A 32 23.02 -8.05 -12.12
C ALA A 32 21.82 -7.12 -12.35
N ASN A 33 22.03 -5.81 -12.38
CA ASN A 33 20.98 -4.88 -12.81
C ASN A 33 21.17 -4.53 -14.28
N TYR A 34 20.05 -4.24 -14.97
CA TYR A 34 20.14 -3.64 -16.31
C TYR A 34 20.74 -2.23 -16.21
N PRO A 35 21.58 -1.81 -17.19
CA PRO A 35 22.21 -0.50 -17.16
C PRO A 35 21.18 0.64 -17.04
N GLY A 36 21.36 1.50 -16.03
CA GLY A 36 20.52 2.70 -15.84
C GLY A 36 19.15 2.47 -15.18
N VAL A 37 18.80 1.24 -14.82
CA VAL A 37 17.52 0.90 -14.17
C VAL A 37 17.72 -0.06 -12.99
N THR A 38 16.80 -0.04 -12.02
CA THR A 38 16.82 -0.92 -10.83
C THR A 38 16.09 -2.25 -11.07
N VAL A 39 16.19 -2.80 -12.28
CA VAL A 39 15.55 -4.05 -12.68
C VAL A 39 16.60 -5.14 -12.73
N ASP A 40 16.35 -6.27 -12.09
CA ASP A 40 17.26 -7.40 -12.02
C ASP A 40 17.42 -8.07 -13.40
N LYS A 41 18.65 -8.20 -13.87
CA LYS A 41 19.02 -9.02 -15.01
C LYS A 41 19.47 -10.39 -14.48
N ARG A 42 18.83 -11.47 -14.93
CA ARG A 42 19.25 -12.85 -14.66
C ARG A 42 19.71 -13.50 -15.96
N GLU A 43 20.91 -14.03 -15.94
CA GLU A 43 21.52 -14.70 -17.08
C GLU A 43 22.12 -16.03 -16.63
N GLY A 44 21.83 -17.11 -17.33
CA GLY A 44 22.33 -18.44 -17.03
C GLY A 44 22.78 -19.18 -18.29
N ALA A 45 23.73 -20.10 -18.15
CA ALA A 45 24.11 -21.01 -19.23
C ALA A 45 23.00 -22.07 -19.41
N PHE A 46 22.67 -22.41 -20.64
CA PHE A 46 21.76 -23.51 -20.92
C PHE A 46 22.44 -24.84 -20.57
N LEU A 47 21.73 -25.72 -19.86
CA LEU A 47 22.29 -26.96 -19.33
C LEU A 47 22.83 -27.90 -20.41
N ASP A 48 22.19 -27.93 -21.58
CA ASP A 48 22.54 -28.87 -22.67
C ASP A 48 23.57 -28.28 -23.64
N ASP A 49 23.87 -26.97 -23.53
CA ASP A 49 24.84 -26.28 -24.36
C ASP A 49 25.36 -24.98 -23.73
N GLU A 50 26.59 -24.99 -23.26
CA GLU A 50 27.23 -23.83 -22.62
C GLU A 50 27.44 -22.64 -23.58
N ALA A 51 27.36 -22.84 -24.90
CA ALA A 51 27.42 -21.73 -25.85
C ALA A 51 26.11 -20.94 -25.95
N VAL A 52 25.02 -21.43 -25.33
CA VAL A 52 23.73 -20.75 -25.27
C VAL A 52 23.56 -20.10 -23.89
N ARG A 53 23.22 -18.82 -23.90
CA ARG A 53 22.89 -18.04 -22.69
C ARG A 53 21.40 -17.72 -22.68
N ILE A 54 20.72 -18.05 -21.59
CA ILE A 54 19.33 -17.71 -21.39
C ILE A 54 19.25 -16.44 -20.54
N ILE A 55 18.53 -15.42 -21.04
CA ILE A 55 18.29 -14.16 -20.34
C ILE A 55 16.84 -14.20 -19.84
N ASP A 56 16.63 -14.15 -18.51
CA ASP A 56 15.30 -14.00 -17.90
C ASP A 56 14.85 -12.55 -17.95
N LEU A 57 13.86 -12.25 -18.79
CA LEU A 57 13.31 -10.91 -18.91
C LEU A 57 12.27 -10.64 -17.82
N PRO A 58 12.07 -9.37 -17.39
CA PRO A 58 10.98 -9.00 -16.50
C PRO A 58 9.63 -9.48 -17.03
N GLY A 59 8.71 -9.84 -16.11
CA GLY A 59 7.38 -10.30 -16.51
C GLY A 59 6.59 -9.18 -17.19
N THR A 60 6.04 -9.47 -18.38
CA THR A 60 5.25 -8.51 -19.16
C THR A 60 4.03 -9.17 -19.81
N TYR A 61 2.97 -8.38 -19.97
CA TYR A 61 1.78 -8.79 -20.75
C TYR A 61 1.78 -8.24 -22.18
N SER A 62 2.67 -7.28 -22.48
CA SER A 62 2.79 -6.65 -23.80
C SER A 62 4.16 -6.00 -23.93
N LEU A 63 4.66 -5.90 -25.16
CA LEU A 63 5.86 -5.11 -25.50
C LEU A 63 5.54 -3.60 -25.68
N ARG A 64 4.30 -3.18 -25.51
CA ARG A 64 3.92 -1.79 -25.42
C ARG A 64 4.12 -1.30 -24.00
N THR A 65 5.13 -0.46 -23.82
CA THR A 65 5.65 -0.05 -22.50
C THR A 65 4.63 0.74 -21.68
N THR A 66 4.19 0.13 -20.59
CA THR A 66 3.35 0.78 -19.56
C THR A 66 4.06 0.89 -18.21
N SER A 67 5.08 0.06 -18.00
CA SER A 67 5.89 0.02 -16.79
C SER A 67 7.38 0.06 -17.12
N PRO A 68 8.26 0.45 -16.16
CA PRO A 68 9.72 0.38 -16.34
C PRO A 68 10.20 -1.04 -16.65
N ASP A 69 9.57 -2.06 -16.08
CA ASP A 69 9.91 -3.47 -16.29
C ASP A 69 9.57 -3.91 -17.73
N GLU A 70 8.42 -3.48 -18.25
CA GLU A 70 8.02 -3.72 -19.63
C GLU A 70 8.90 -2.97 -20.61
N ALA A 71 9.35 -1.75 -20.27
CA ALA A 71 10.31 -1.00 -21.09
C ALA A 71 11.63 -1.75 -21.22
N VAL A 72 12.15 -2.34 -20.14
CA VAL A 72 13.36 -3.16 -20.18
C VAL A 72 13.17 -4.38 -21.07
N ALA A 73 12.05 -5.10 -20.94
CA ALA A 73 11.75 -6.27 -21.78
C ALA A 73 11.68 -5.87 -23.27
N LYS A 74 10.99 -4.77 -23.62
CA LYS A 74 10.95 -4.22 -24.97
C LYS A 74 12.35 -3.87 -25.48
N ASP A 75 13.11 -3.08 -24.71
CA ASP A 75 14.42 -2.57 -25.12
C ASP A 75 15.45 -3.69 -25.35
N VAL A 76 15.39 -4.77 -24.56
CA VAL A 76 16.21 -5.97 -24.82
C VAL A 76 15.73 -6.69 -26.08
N MET A 77 14.41 -6.87 -26.25
CA MET A 77 13.85 -7.57 -27.42
C MET A 77 14.10 -6.83 -28.73
N VAL A 78 14.11 -5.50 -28.73
CA VAL A 78 14.43 -4.70 -29.93
C VAL A 78 15.93 -4.42 -30.10
N GLY A 79 16.80 -4.88 -29.16
CA GLY A 79 18.24 -4.69 -29.22
C GLY A 79 18.75 -3.31 -28.84
N LYS A 80 17.95 -2.49 -28.16
CA LYS A 80 18.40 -1.20 -27.60
C LYS A 80 19.21 -1.35 -26.32
N MET A 81 18.98 -2.42 -25.57
CA MET A 81 19.61 -2.67 -24.28
C MET A 81 20.33 -4.02 -24.29
N GLY A 82 21.65 -4.00 -24.49
CA GLY A 82 22.48 -5.20 -24.49
C GLY A 82 22.55 -5.90 -25.85
N ILE A 83 22.81 -7.22 -25.84
CA ILE A 83 22.87 -8.04 -27.03
C ILE A 83 21.45 -8.49 -27.38
N PRO A 84 20.96 -8.26 -28.61
CA PRO A 84 19.65 -8.74 -29.03
C PRO A 84 19.58 -10.26 -28.98
N PRO A 85 18.45 -10.85 -28.61
CA PRO A 85 18.30 -12.30 -28.55
C PRO A 85 18.30 -12.93 -29.94
N ASP A 86 18.85 -14.12 -30.06
CA ASP A 86 18.85 -14.92 -31.28
C ASP A 86 17.56 -15.76 -31.42
N ALA A 87 16.93 -16.09 -30.28
CA ALA A 87 15.67 -16.84 -30.22
C ALA A 87 14.85 -16.48 -28.97
N ILE A 88 13.58 -16.84 -28.97
CA ILE A 88 12.60 -16.55 -27.93
C ILE A 88 12.09 -17.84 -27.29
N ILE A 89 12.06 -17.87 -25.95
CA ILE A 89 11.35 -18.87 -25.16
C ILE A 89 10.18 -18.14 -24.51
N ALA A 90 8.99 -18.23 -25.09
CA ALA A 90 7.79 -17.57 -24.58
C ALA A 90 7.06 -18.49 -23.59
N VAL A 91 6.74 -17.99 -22.39
CA VAL A 91 5.99 -18.72 -21.39
C VAL A 91 4.55 -18.21 -21.36
N ALA A 92 3.62 -19.06 -21.82
CA ALA A 92 2.20 -18.80 -21.79
C ALA A 92 1.56 -19.43 -20.55
N ASP A 93 0.60 -18.76 -19.95
CA ASP A 93 -0.23 -19.29 -18.89
C ASP A 93 -1.45 -20.00 -19.50
N ALA A 94 -1.51 -21.33 -19.39
CA ALA A 94 -2.63 -22.12 -19.88
C ALA A 94 -3.95 -21.80 -19.17
N THR A 95 -3.89 -21.28 -17.96
CA THR A 95 -5.10 -20.88 -17.21
C THR A 95 -5.62 -19.51 -17.63
N ASN A 96 -4.78 -18.73 -18.33
CA ASN A 96 -5.10 -17.39 -18.83
C ASN A 96 -4.42 -17.13 -20.17
N LEU A 97 -4.77 -17.97 -21.16
CA LEU A 97 -4.16 -17.92 -22.49
C LEU A 97 -4.46 -16.58 -23.20
N ARG A 98 -5.63 -15.99 -22.98
CA ARG A 98 -6.04 -14.71 -23.60
C ARG A 98 -5.02 -13.59 -23.38
N MET A 99 -4.55 -13.42 -22.16
CA MET A 99 -3.60 -12.35 -21.81
C MET A 99 -2.20 -12.63 -22.35
N THR A 100 -1.76 -13.88 -22.29
CA THR A 100 -0.40 -14.24 -22.72
C THR A 100 -0.29 -14.34 -24.23
N LEU A 101 -1.37 -14.71 -24.93
CA LEU A 101 -1.40 -14.84 -26.39
C LEU A 101 -1.16 -13.50 -27.10
N ARG A 102 -1.66 -12.39 -26.55
CA ARG A 102 -1.40 -11.06 -27.09
C ARG A 102 0.11 -10.77 -27.17
N MET A 103 0.83 -11.00 -26.06
CA MET A 103 2.29 -10.82 -26.02
C MET A 103 3.00 -11.74 -27.03
N ILE A 104 2.54 -12.99 -27.17
CA ILE A 104 3.13 -13.96 -28.12
C ILE A 104 2.94 -13.49 -29.55
N LEU A 105 1.78 -12.94 -29.90
CA LEU A 105 1.55 -12.36 -31.23
C LEU A 105 2.41 -11.11 -31.49
N GLU A 106 2.61 -10.27 -30.49
CA GLU A 106 3.56 -9.15 -30.56
C GLU A 106 4.99 -9.65 -30.79
N LEU A 107 5.43 -10.71 -30.08
CA LEU A 107 6.74 -11.33 -30.27
C LEU A 107 6.90 -11.97 -31.66
N LYS A 108 5.86 -12.60 -32.19
CA LYS A 108 5.85 -13.18 -33.54
C LYS A 108 6.19 -12.16 -34.62
N THR A 109 5.76 -10.88 -34.46
CA THR A 109 6.05 -9.82 -35.43
C THR A 109 7.55 -9.45 -35.51
N LEU A 110 8.35 -9.84 -34.51
CA LEU A 110 9.80 -9.64 -34.54
C LEU A 110 10.53 -10.63 -35.47
N GLY A 111 9.85 -11.70 -35.92
CA GLY A 111 10.41 -12.69 -36.85
C GLY A 111 11.53 -13.54 -36.27
N LEU A 112 11.69 -13.58 -34.94
CA LEU A 112 12.68 -14.45 -34.29
C LEU A 112 12.16 -15.86 -34.11
N PRO A 113 13.05 -16.89 -34.21
CA PRO A 113 12.71 -18.24 -33.85
C PRO A 113 12.15 -18.32 -32.44
N MET A 114 11.00 -18.97 -32.26
CA MET A 114 10.31 -18.98 -30.99
C MET A 114 9.83 -20.39 -30.61
N VAL A 115 9.93 -20.73 -29.32
CA VAL A 115 9.27 -21.86 -28.68
C VAL A 115 8.32 -21.34 -27.62
N VAL A 116 7.10 -21.88 -27.59
CA VAL A 116 6.07 -21.50 -26.60
C VAL A 116 5.89 -22.62 -25.58
N SER A 117 6.20 -22.33 -24.33
CA SER A 117 5.91 -23.19 -23.18
C SER A 117 4.52 -22.84 -22.63
N LEU A 118 3.51 -23.69 -22.90
CA LEU A 118 2.15 -23.55 -22.36
C LEU A 118 2.13 -24.12 -20.94
N ASN A 119 2.53 -23.30 -19.98
CA ASN A 119 2.73 -23.70 -18.60
C ASN A 119 1.42 -23.71 -17.78
N LEU A 120 1.43 -24.34 -16.60
CA LEU A 120 0.25 -24.55 -15.75
C LEU A 120 -0.84 -25.41 -16.42
N SER A 121 -0.46 -26.27 -17.36
CA SER A 121 -1.39 -27.12 -18.11
C SER A 121 -2.16 -28.11 -17.21
N ASP A 122 -1.56 -28.54 -16.10
CA ASP A 122 -2.22 -29.36 -15.06
C ASP A 122 -3.33 -28.59 -14.34
N VAL A 123 -3.09 -27.33 -14.05
CA VAL A 123 -4.07 -26.43 -13.42
C VAL A 123 -5.20 -26.11 -14.40
N ALA A 124 -4.86 -25.85 -15.67
CA ALA A 124 -5.85 -25.60 -16.72
C ALA A 124 -6.78 -26.81 -16.90
N ARG A 125 -6.23 -28.02 -16.98
CA ARG A 125 -7.01 -29.26 -17.06
C ARG A 125 -7.90 -29.50 -15.85
N LYS A 126 -7.40 -29.26 -14.63
CA LYS A 126 -8.20 -29.34 -13.39
C LYS A 126 -9.35 -28.34 -13.38
N ARG A 127 -9.22 -27.22 -14.09
CA ARG A 127 -10.28 -26.21 -14.28
C ARG A 127 -11.21 -26.49 -15.46
N GLY A 128 -11.04 -27.63 -16.14
CA GLY A 128 -11.85 -27.99 -17.29
C GLY A 128 -11.47 -27.29 -18.59
N LEU A 129 -10.35 -26.58 -18.63
CA LEU A 129 -9.83 -25.95 -19.84
C LEU A 129 -9.09 -27.01 -20.66
N ASN A 130 -9.57 -27.30 -21.86
CA ASN A 130 -8.90 -28.17 -22.83
C ASN A 130 -8.40 -27.30 -23.99
N ILE A 131 -7.09 -27.13 -24.06
CA ILE A 131 -6.41 -26.34 -25.07
C ILE A 131 -5.77 -27.25 -26.07
N ASP A 132 -6.07 -27.09 -27.36
CA ASP A 132 -5.46 -27.82 -28.44
C ASP A 132 -4.08 -27.22 -28.76
N ALA A 133 -3.04 -27.76 -28.11
CA ALA A 133 -1.67 -27.27 -28.28
C ALA A 133 -1.14 -27.50 -29.71
N ALA A 134 -1.60 -28.54 -30.41
CA ALA A 134 -1.22 -28.80 -31.79
C ALA A 134 -1.79 -27.75 -32.74
N LYS A 135 -3.08 -27.41 -32.57
CA LYS A 135 -3.72 -26.36 -33.34
C LYS A 135 -3.14 -24.98 -33.04
N LEU A 136 -2.81 -24.72 -31.74
CA LEU A 136 -2.14 -23.48 -31.34
C LEU A 136 -0.75 -23.37 -31.99
N SER A 137 0.00 -24.46 -32.07
CA SER A 137 1.30 -24.52 -32.75
C SER A 137 1.20 -24.19 -34.24
N GLU A 138 0.17 -24.70 -34.91
CA GLU A 138 -0.10 -24.39 -36.31
C GLU A 138 -0.42 -22.91 -36.53
N LEU A 139 -1.29 -22.30 -35.69
CA LEU A 139 -1.71 -20.91 -35.81
C LEU A 139 -0.58 -19.91 -35.46
N LEU A 140 0.25 -20.27 -34.49
CA LEU A 140 1.40 -19.45 -34.11
C LEU A 140 2.60 -19.60 -35.03
N ASP A 141 2.64 -20.67 -35.86
CA ASP A 141 3.81 -21.08 -36.64
C ASP A 141 5.07 -21.25 -35.75
N ALA A 142 4.87 -21.82 -34.57
CA ALA A 142 5.91 -22.04 -33.58
C ALA A 142 5.59 -23.27 -32.72
N PRO A 143 6.59 -24.07 -32.30
CA PRO A 143 6.37 -25.20 -31.41
C PRO A 143 5.71 -24.76 -30.10
N VAL A 144 4.54 -25.33 -29.77
CA VAL A 144 3.83 -25.14 -28.52
C VAL A 144 3.88 -26.41 -27.70
N LEU A 145 4.43 -26.34 -26.50
CA LEU A 145 4.61 -27.48 -25.61
C LEU A 145 3.80 -27.30 -24.32
N GLU A 146 2.93 -28.24 -24.02
CA GLU A 146 2.25 -28.29 -22.74
C GLU A 146 3.27 -28.61 -21.64
N THR A 147 3.34 -27.72 -20.63
CA THR A 147 4.35 -27.83 -19.58
C THR A 147 3.75 -27.68 -18.20
N VAL A 148 4.41 -28.34 -17.26
CA VAL A 148 4.27 -28.12 -15.82
C VAL A 148 5.68 -27.86 -15.31
N ALA A 149 6.07 -26.60 -15.20
CA ALA A 149 7.46 -26.19 -14.95
C ALA A 149 8.07 -26.75 -13.65
N VAL A 150 7.24 -27.21 -12.71
CA VAL A 150 7.69 -27.89 -11.48
C VAL A 150 7.95 -29.39 -11.69
N SER A 151 7.59 -29.97 -12.85
CA SER A 151 7.85 -31.37 -13.16
C SER A 151 9.08 -31.53 -14.07
N ALA A 152 9.90 -32.54 -13.80
CA ALA A 152 11.10 -32.79 -14.59
C ALA A 152 10.78 -33.10 -16.07
N SER A 153 9.67 -33.80 -16.35
CA SER A 153 9.24 -34.12 -17.71
C SER A 153 8.80 -32.90 -18.51
N GLY A 154 8.14 -31.91 -17.85
CA GLY A 154 7.73 -30.69 -18.50
C GLY A 154 8.92 -29.82 -18.91
N VAL A 155 9.93 -29.72 -18.05
CA VAL A 155 11.18 -28.98 -18.35
C VAL A 155 11.97 -29.67 -19.45
N GLN A 156 12.05 -31.01 -19.45
CA GLN A 156 12.80 -31.79 -20.44
C GLN A 156 12.28 -31.54 -21.86
N ALA A 157 10.97 -31.56 -22.06
CA ALA A 157 10.37 -31.28 -23.37
C ALA A 157 10.75 -29.90 -23.91
N VAL A 158 10.77 -28.88 -23.04
CA VAL A 158 11.20 -27.54 -23.44
C VAL A 158 12.69 -27.49 -23.74
N ARG A 159 13.54 -28.19 -22.96
CA ARG A 159 14.99 -28.29 -23.22
C ARG A 159 15.27 -28.87 -24.62
N GLU A 160 14.59 -29.94 -24.98
CA GLU A 160 14.75 -30.57 -26.30
C GLU A 160 14.31 -29.66 -27.46
N ALA A 161 13.25 -28.87 -27.26
CA ALA A 161 12.81 -27.91 -28.25
C ALA A 161 13.76 -26.70 -28.36
N VAL A 162 14.26 -26.22 -27.26
CA VAL A 162 15.23 -25.11 -27.20
C VAL A 162 16.56 -25.51 -27.85
N ALA A 163 17.02 -26.74 -27.64
CA ALA A 163 18.23 -27.27 -28.29
C ALA A 163 18.15 -27.30 -29.82
N LYS A 164 16.95 -27.37 -30.38
CA LYS A 164 16.68 -27.39 -31.84
C LYS A 164 16.54 -26.00 -32.45
N LEU A 165 16.46 -24.93 -31.64
CA LEU A 165 16.34 -23.58 -32.15
C LEU A 165 17.59 -23.16 -32.93
N PRO A 166 17.41 -22.46 -34.08
CA PRO A 166 18.52 -21.99 -34.88
C PRO A 166 19.38 -20.96 -34.11
N ARG A 167 20.69 -21.09 -34.25
CA ARG A 167 21.69 -20.25 -33.55
C ARG A 167 22.18 -19.08 -34.39
N LYS A 168 21.71 -18.94 -35.63
CA LYS A 168 22.09 -17.82 -36.50
C LYS A 168 21.19 -16.63 -36.31
N ARG A 169 21.81 -15.47 -36.11
CA ARG A 169 21.15 -14.17 -36.05
C ARG A 169 20.30 -13.92 -37.29
N SER A 170 18.97 -13.96 -37.14
CA SER A 170 18.01 -13.44 -38.10
C SER A 170 17.40 -12.12 -37.66
N PHE A 171 18.06 -11.42 -36.74
CA PHE A 171 17.54 -10.18 -36.19
C PHE A 171 17.52 -9.08 -37.26
N PRO A 172 16.45 -8.26 -37.36
CA PRO A 172 16.43 -7.08 -38.23
C PRO A 172 17.67 -6.23 -37.94
N ALA A 173 18.41 -5.87 -38.98
CA ALA A 173 19.69 -5.17 -38.86
C ALA A 173 19.61 -3.78 -38.18
N ASN A 174 18.38 -3.31 -37.88
CA ASN A 174 18.16 -2.01 -37.28
C ASN A 174 17.12 -2.07 -36.13
N PRO A 175 17.52 -1.80 -34.85
CA PRO A 175 16.61 -1.74 -33.71
C PRO A 175 15.40 -0.82 -33.91
N ALA A 176 15.59 0.30 -34.65
CA ALA A 176 14.53 1.25 -34.97
C ALA A 176 13.44 0.67 -35.89
N SER A 177 13.76 -0.34 -36.72
CA SER A 177 12.76 -1.01 -37.55
C SER A 177 11.89 -1.95 -36.74
N ALA A 178 12.47 -2.72 -35.82
CA ALA A 178 11.74 -3.61 -34.92
C ALA A 178 10.78 -2.81 -34.01
N GLU A 179 11.23 -1.68 -33.48
CA GLU A 179 10.37 -0.80 -32.68
C GLU A 179 9.20 -0.21 -33.48
N ARG A 180 9.44 0.29 -34.70
CA ARG A 180 8.37 0.78 -35.59
C ARG A 180 7.35 -0.30 -35.91
N THR A 181 7.78 -1.54 -36.10
CA THR A 181 6.88 -2.67 -36.33
C THR A 181 5.97 -2.91 -35.13
N LEU A 182 6.53 -2.90 -33.91
CA LEU A 182 5.75 -3.05 -32.69
C LEU A 182 4.78 -1.88 -32.44
N ASP A 183 5.22 -0.65 -32.68
CA ASP A 183 4.42 0.55 -32.44
C ASP A 183 3.30 0.73 -33.51
N ALA A 184 3.49 0.18 -34.71
CA ALA A 184 2.50 0.19 -35.80
C ALA A 184 1.38 -0.84 -35.63
N LEU A 185 1.50 -1.80 -34.69
CA LEU A 185 0.47 -2.81 -34.45
C LEU A 185 -0.84 -2.13 -33.98
N ASP A 186 -1.93 -2.46 -34.64
CA ASP A 186 -3.27 -2.03 -34.25
C ASP A 186 -3.77 -2.91 -33.08
N SER A 187 -4.07 -2.28 -31.95
CA SER A 187 -4.54 -2.99 -30.75
C SER A 187 -5.84 -3.74 -30.98
N ASP A 188 -6.76 -3.17 -31.75
CA ASP A 188 -8.08 -3.76 -31.98
C ASP A 188 -7.98 -4.97 -32.89
N LYS A 189 -7.15 -4.91 -33.93
CA LYS A 189 -6.87 -6.04 -34.81
C LYS A 189 -6.18 -7.18 -34.06
N LEU A 190 -5.18 -6.86 -33.24
CA LEU A 190 -4.49 -7.85 -32.43
C LEU A 190 -5.45 -8.53 -31.44
N TYR A 191 -6.38 -7.78 -30.87
CA TYR A 191 -7.39 -8.33 -29.98
C TYR A 191 -8.36 -9.26 -30.73
N GLN A 192 -8.80 -8.89 -31.93
CA GLN A 192 -9.64 -9.74 -32.78
C GLN A 192 -8.91 -11.03 -33.18
N GLU A 193 -7.61 -10.96 -33.47
CA GLU A 193 -6.79 -12.13 -33.78
C GLU A 193 -6.68 -13.05 -32.57
N VAL A 194 -6.45 -12.53 -31.36
CA VAL A 194 -6.46 -13.30 -30.12
C VAL A 194 -7.79 -14.04 -29.94
N GLU A 195 -8.92 -13.36 -30.10
CA GLU A 195 -10.25 -13.98 -29.95
C GLU A 195 -10.49 -15.07 -31.02
N SER A 196 -10.05 -14.84 -32.25
CA SER A 196 -10.18 -15.84 -33.32
C SER A 196 -9.36 -17.11 -33.07
N ILE A 197 -8.14 -16.95 -32.52
CA ILE A 197 -7.30 -18.08 -32.13
C ILE A 197 -7.92 -18.84 -30.96
N LEU A 198 -8.36 -18.11 -29.91
CA LEU A 198 -8.99 -18.71 -28.74
C LEU A 198 -10.24 -19.53 -29.11
N ALA A 199 -11.07 -19.03 -30.01
CA ALA A 199 -12.27 -19.73 -30.49
C ALA A 199 -11.95 -21.04 -31.19
N GLN A 200 -10.76 -21.18 -31.83
CA GLN A 200 -10.32 -22.38 -32.53
C GLN A 200 -9.58 -23.37 -31.62
N VAL A 201 -8.90 -22.89 -30.60
CA VAL A 201 -7.96 -23.65 -29.77
C VAL A 201 -8.57 -24.12 -28.46
N VAL A 202 -9.46 -23.32 -27.86
CA VAL A 202 -10.09 -23.66 -26.57
C VAL A 202 -11.38 -24.45 -26.83
N ARG A 203 -11.33 -25.77 -26.67
CA ARG A 203 -12.46 -26.66 -26.94
C ARG A 203 -13.52 -26.69 -25.86
N THR A 204 -13.19 -26.29 -24.64
CA THR A 204 -14.14 -26.25 -23.53
C THR A 204 -14.00 -24.90 -22.87
N GLN A 205 -15.02 -24.04 -22.95
CA GLN A 205 -15.10 -22.83 -22.16
C GLN A 205 -15.26 -23.22 -20.70
N MET A 206 -14.45 -22.62 -19.84
CA MET A 206 -14.55 -22.78 -18.40
C MET A 206 -15.97 -22.35 -17.97
N THR A 207 -16.85 -23.30 -17.76
CA THR A 207 -18.13 -23.03 -17.10
C THR A 207 -17.83 -22.84 -15.61
N LEU A 208 -17.67 -21.57 -15.20
CA LEU A 208 -17.64 -21.26 -13.78
C LEU A 208 -18.88 -21.88 -13.12
N PRO A 209 -18.74 -22.52 -11.96
CA PRO A 209 -19.89 -23.04 -11.24
C PRO A 209 -20.98 -21.96 -11.14
N ALA A 210 -22.24 -22.35 -11.31
CA ALA A 210 -23.35 -21.40 -11.37
C ALA A 210 -23.44 -20.46 -10.17
N TRP A 211 -22.92 -20.87 -9.01
CA TRP A 211 -22.87 -20.04 -7.82
C TRP A 211 -21.89 -18.86 -7.94
N HIS A 212 -20.76 -19.00 -8.69
CA HIS A 212 -19.84 -17.89 -8.96
C HIS A 212 -20.54 -16.76 -9.71
N LYS A 213 -21.28 -17.11 -10.76
CA LYS A 213 -22.03 -16.13 -11.55
C LYS A 213 -23.08 -15.43 -10.70
N LYS A 214 -23.86 -16.19 -9.92
CA LYS A 214 -24.87 -15.61 -9.02
C LYS A 214 -24.27 -14.67 -7.98
N LEU A 215 -23.09 -15.01 -7.45
CA LEU A 215 -22.38 -14.18 -6.49
C LEU A 215 -21.83 -12.90 -7.15
N ASP A 216 -21.27 -13.03 -8.37
CA ASP A 216 -20.81 -11.88 -9.16
C ASP A 216 -21.95 -10.95 -9.54
N ASP A 217 -23.12 -11.48 -9.90
CA ASP A 217 -24.32 -10.70 -10.23
C ASP A 217 -24.76 -9.82 -9.03
N ILE A 218 -24.55 -10.28 -7.79
CA ILE A 218 -24.87 -9.52 -6.57
C ILE A 218 -23.73 -8.54 -6.23
N VAL A 219 -22.48 -9.03 -6.21
CA VAL A 219 -21.32 -8.25 -5.75
C VAL A 219 -20.97 -7.12 -6.72
N LEU A 220 -21.15 -7.33 -8.02
CA LEU A 220 -20.86 -6.31 -9.04
C LEU A 220 -22.08 -5.42 -9.37
N HIS A 221 -23.22 -5.69 -8.76
CA HIS A 221 -24.41 -4.84 -8.95
C HIS A 221 -24.17 -3.44 -8.39
N PRO A 222 -24.45 -2.35 -9.13
CA PRO A 222 -24.11 -0.99 -8.70
C PRO A 222 -24.74 -0.58 -7.36
N VAL A 223 -25.91 -1.10 -7.01
CA VAL A 223 -26.59 -0.81 -5.73
C VAL A 223 -26.29 -1.88 -4.69
N TRP A 224 -26.57 -3.16 -4.99
CA TRP A 224 -26.40 -4.25 -4.03
C TRP A 224 -24.93 -4.48 -3.67
N GLY A 225 -24.03 -4.38 -4.65
CA GLY A 225 -22.58 -4.46 -4.41
C GLY A 225 -22.05 -3.34 -3.53
N MET A 226 -22.59 -2.11 -3.68
CA MET A 226 -22.25 -0.98 -2.82
C MET A 226 -22.76 -1.17 -1.39
N ILE A 227 -23.98 -1.65 -1.22
CA ILE A 227 -24.54 -1.97 0.10
C ILE A 227 -23.70 -3.08 0.76
N MET A 228 -23.39 -4.14 0.03
CA MET A 228 -22.57 -5.25 0.54
C MET A 228 -21.17 -4.76 0.95
N LEU A 229 -20.55 -3.89 0.15
CA LEU A 229 -19.28 -3.28 0.49
C LEU A 229 -19.36 -2.49 1.80
N LEU A 230 -20.39 -1.65 1.96
CA LEU A 230 -20.60 -0.87 3.19
C LEU A 230 -20.84 -1.77 4.40
N VAL A 231 -21.62 -2.84 4.25
CA VAL A 231 -21.84 -3.82 5.33
C VAL A 231 -20.56 -4.54 5.72
N ILE A 232 -19.78 -5.00 4.74
CA ILE A 232 -18.48 -5.65 5.02
C ILE A 232 -17.54 -4.66 5.72
N LEU A 233 -17.48 -3.42 5.24
CA LEU A 233 -16.69 -2.37 5.83
C LEU A 233 -17.08 -2.10 7.29
N PHE A 234 -18.40 -1.96 7.53
CA PHE A 234 -18.94 -1.79 8.86
C PHE A 234 -18.57 -2.96 9.78
N MET A 235 -18.71 -4.20 9.30
CA MET A 235 -18.31 -5.40 10.06
C MET A 235 -16.81 -5.40 10.39
N VAL A 236 -15.95 -5.03 9.44
CA VAL A 236 -14.50 -4.93 9.67
C VAL A 236 -14.19 -3.90 10.74
N PHE A 237 -14.77 -2.70 10.65
CA PHE A 237 -14.57 -1.66 11.65
C PHE A 237 -15.10 -2.08 13.02
N GLN A 238 -16.32 -2.63 13.07
CA GLN A 238 -16.90 -3.12 14.32
C GLN A 238 -16.01 -4.17 14.99
N ALA A 239 -15.51 -5.14 14.21
CA ALA A 239 -14.61 -6.17 14.74
C ALA A 239 -13.28 -5.59 15.24
N VAL A 240 -12.69 -4.67 14.48
CA VAL A 240 -11.41 -4.02 14.84
C VAL A 240 -11.55 -3.24 16.15
N TYR A 241 -12.68 -2.57 16.39
CA TYR A 241 -12.86 -1.82 17.64
C TYR A 241 -13.33 -2.71 18.79
N THR A 242 -14.36 -3.55 18.58
CA THR A 242 -14.98 -4.31 19.66
C THR A 242 -14.13 -5.50 20.13
N TRP A 243 -13.47 -6.19 19.19
CA TRP A 243 -12.68 -7.38 19.54
C TRP A 243 -11.25 -7.03 19.97
N ALA A 244 -10.71 -5.92 19.51
CA ALA A 244 -9.38 -5.48 19.93
C ALA A 244 -9.42 -4.85 21.33
N ALA A 245 -10.46 -4.12 21.71
CA ALA A 245 -10.54 -3.37 22.95
C ALA A 245 -10.18 -4.21 24.19
N PRO A 246 -10.82 -5.36 24.49
CA PRO A 246 -10.51 -6.11 25.70
C PRO A 246 -9.06 -6.64 25.73
N ILE A 247 -8.45 -6.88 24.58
CA ILE A 247 -7.05 -7.32 24.49
C ILE A 247 -6.12 -6.12 24.69
N MET A 248 -6.48 -4.97 24.15
CA MET A 248 -5.75 -3.71 24.34
C MET A 248 -5.74 -3.31 25.82
N ASP A 249 -6.91 -3.32 26.47
CA ASP A 249 -7.07 -2.99 27.89
C ASP A 249 -6.26 -3.95 28.79
N ALA A 250 -6.24 -5.24 28.46
CA ALA A 250 -5.43 -6.23 29.17
C ALA A 250 -3.92 -5.97 29.00
N ILE A 251 -3.46 -5.58 27.82
CA ILE A 251 -2.06 -5.22 27.57
C ILE A 251 -1.72 -3.93 28.32
N GLU A 252 -2.55 -2.90 28.24
CA GLU A 252 -2.35 -1.61 28.94
C GLU A 252 -2.30 -1.82 30.44
N GLY A 253 -3.27 -2.53 31.02
CA GLY A 253 -3.28 -2.87 32.45
C GLY A 253 -2.05 -3.67 32.89
N GLY A 254 -1.58 -4.59 32.03
CA GLY A 254 -0.35 -5.36 32.30
C GLY A 254 0.91 -4.48 32.34
N PHE A 255 1.05 -3.54 31.41
CA PHE A 255 2.18 -2.59 31.39
C PHE A 255 2.10 -1.58 32.53
N THR A 256 0.90 -1.11 32.87
CA THR A 256 0.66 -0.23 34.03
C THR A 256 1.05 -0.93 35.33
N ALA A 257 0.55 -2.16 35.57
CA ALA A 257 0.90 -2.93 36.74
C ALA A 257 2.41 -3.24 36.83
N LEU A 258 3.06 -3.51 35.68
CA LEU A 258 4.52 -3.69 35.63
C LEU A 258 5.26 -2.40 36.00
N GLY A 259 4.81 -1.27 35.52
CA GLY A 259 5.36 0.05 35.85
C GLY A 259 5.23 0.36 37.34
N GLU A 260 4.05 0.14 37.92
CA GLU A 260 3.78 0.32 39.36
C GLU A 260 4.65 -0.61 40.21
N TRP A 261 4.76 -1.88 39.81
CA TRP A 261 5.61 -2.86 40.52
C TRP A 261 7.08 -2.44 40.53
N ILE A 262 7.62 -1.98 39.41
CA ILE A 262 9.01 -1.51 39.31
C ILE A 262 9.18 -0.23 40.14
N GLY A 263 8.27 0.74 40.03
CA GLY A 263 8.30 1.97 40.81
C GLY A 263 8.25 1.75 42.31
N ALA A 264 7.50 0.72 42.76
CA ALA A 264 7.42 0.36 44.19
C ALA A 264 8.67 -0.37 44.71
N ASN A 265 9.42 -1.06 43.86
CA ASN A 265 10.59 -1.86 44.26
C ASN A 265 11.95 -1.20 43.92
N MET A 266 11.96 -0.04 43.29
CA MET A 266 13.16 0.73 42.99
C MET A 266 13.18 2.05 43.78
N GLU A 267 14.38 2.47 44.17
CA GLU A 267 14.54 3.79 44.79
C GLU A 267 14.12 4.90 43.79
N PRO A 268 13.36 5.92 44.24
CA PRO A 268 12.99 7.06 43.42
C PRO A 268 14.23 7.76 42.84
N GLY A 269 14.30 7.84 41.52
CA GLY A 269 15.43 8.45 40.84
C GLY A 269 15.28 8.42 39.31
N ILE A 270 16.23 9.03 38.61
CA ILE A 270 16.24 9.15 37.14
C ILE A 270 16.13 7.78 36.46
N LEU A 271 16.78 6.74 37.02
CA LEU A 271 16.78 5.40 36.45
C LEU A 271 15.40 4.74 36.57
N SER A 272 14.73 4.89 37.72
CA SER A 272 13.37 4.41 37.93
C SER A 272 12.39 5.10 37.00
N ASP A 273 12.48 6.43 36.87
CA ASP A 273 11.64 7.22 35.99
C ASP A 273 11.87 6.87 34.51
N LEU A 274 13.11 6.70 34.06
CA LEU A 274 13.44 6.22 32.70
C LEU A 274 12.82 4.85 32.43
N LEU A 275 12.94 3.91 33.37
CA LEU A 275 12.42 2.57 33.18
C LEU A 275 10.90 2.55 33.12
N VAL A 276 10.22 3.26 34.02
CA VAL A 276 8.76 3.26 34.11
C VAL A 276 8.17 4.12 32.97
N ASN A 277 8.53 5.40 32.91
CA ASN A 277 7.89 6.37 32.02
C ASN A 277 8.54 6.45 30.62
N GLY A 278 9.79 6.05 30.48
CA GLY A 278 10.48 5.99 29.19
C GLY A 278 10.35 4.62 28.50
N VAL A 279 10.80 3.55 29.18
CA VAL A 279 10.93 2.23 28.53
C VAL A 279 9.61 1.45 28.59
N ILE A 280 9.01 1.28 29.75
CA ILE A 280 7.80 0.46 29.93
C ILE A 280 6.61 1.14 29.28
N ALA A 281 6.39 2.43 29.53
CA ALA A 281 5.34 3.20 28.86
C ALA A 281 5.55 3.25 27.34
N GLY A 282 6.79 3.42 26.87
CA GLY A 282 7.11 3.39 25.45
C GLY A 282 6.91 2.03 24.77
N LEU A 283 7.20 0.92 25.45
CA LEU A 283 6.88 -0.43 24.96
C LEU A 283 5.38 -0.70 24.98
N GLY A 284 4.71 -0.30 26.06
CA GLY A 284 3.27 -0.41 26.21
C GLY A 284 2.54 0.28 25.08
N SER A 285 2.89 1.53 24.78
CA SER A 285 2.27 2.30 23.68
C SER A 285 2.38 1.66 22.30
N VAL A 286 3.44 0.88 22.03
CA VAL A 286 3.58 0.11 20.79
C VAL A 286 2.72 -1.15 20.79
N LEU A 287 2.70 -1.88 21.90
CA LEU A 287 2.08 -3.20 21.98
C LEU A 287 0.57 -3.13 22.17
N VAL A 288 0.04 -2.07 22.76
CA VAL A 288 -1.40 -1.83 22.90
C VAL A 288 -2.11 -1.83 21.54
N PHE A 289 -1.52 -1.25 20.48
CA PHE A 289 -2.14 -1.22 19.15
C PHE A 289 -1.96 -2.49 18.32
N LEU A 290 -1.15 -3.45 18.79
CA LEU A 290 -0.86 -4.66 18.04
C LEU A 290 -2.10 -5.52 17.74
N PRO A 291 -3.03 -5.77 18.71
CA PRO A 291 -4.26 -6.51 18.46
C PRO A 291 -5.12 -5.88 17.37
N GLN A 292 -5.33 -4.56 17.44
CA GLN A 292 -6.12 -3.81 16.47
C GLN A 292 -5.56 -3.95 15.05
N ILE A 293 -4.25 -3.78 14.89
CA ILE A 293 -3.56 -3.90 13.60
C ILE A 293 -3.62 -5.35 13.10
N THR A 294 -3.48 -6.33 13.99
CA THR A 294 -3.52 -7.76 13.66
C THR A 294 -4.90 -8.17 13.15
N ILE A 295 -5.97 -7.78 13.83
CA ILE A 295 -7.34 -8.03 13.40
C ILE A 295 -7.63 -7.39 12.05
N LEU A 296 -7.21 -6.13 11.85
CA LEU A 296 -7.35 -5.45 10.57
C LEU A 296 -6.64 -6.20 9.43
N PHE A 297 -5.37 -6.58 9.62
CA PHE A 297 -4.63 -7.34 8.61
C PHE A 297 -5.27 -8.69 8.32
N ALA A 298 -5.80 -9.37 9.35
CA ALA A 298 -6.51 -10.63 9.17
C ALA A 298 -7.72 -10.46 8.25
N PHE A 299 -8.54 -9.43 8.45
CA PHE A 299 -9.68 -9.14 7.59
C PHE A 299 -9.27 -8.75 6.17
N ILE A 300 -8.27 -7.88 6.00
CA ILE A 300 -7.76 -7.51 4.67
C ILE A 300 -7.27 -8.75 3.92
N LEU A 301 -6.48 -9.62 4.56
CA LEU A 301 -6.00 -10.86 3.97
C LEU A 301 -7.14 -11.82 3.60
N LEU A 302 -8.15 -11.92 4.46
CA LEU A 302 -9.34 -12.74 4.19
C LEU A 302 -10.11 -12.24 2.98
N LEU A 303 -10.33 -10.94 2.86
CA LEU A 303 -11.00 -10.31 1.71
C LEU A 303 -10.15 -10.41 0.43
N GLU A 304 -8.81 -10.34 0.56
CA GLU A 304 -7.87 -10.49 -0.55
C GLU A 304 -7.89 -11.94 -1.07
N ASP A 305 -7.72 -12.92 -0.17
CA ASP A 305 -7.62 -14.34 -0.53
C ASP A 305 -8.96 -14.91 -1.04
N SER A 306 -10.10 -14.38 -0.54
CA SER A 306 -11.43 -14.73 -1.04
C SER A 306 -11.71 -14.27 -2.48
N GLY A 307 -10.95 -13.28 -2.99
CA GLY A 307 -11.18 -12.65 -4.30
C GLY A 307 -12.25 -11.55 -4.29
N TYR A 308 -12.66 -11.08 -3.10
CA TYR A 308 -13.63 -9.98 -2.97
C TYR A 308 -13.01 -8.61 -3.29
N LEU A 309 -11.77 -8.34 -2.84
CA LEU A 309 -11.12 -7.03 -3.02
C LEU A 309 -11.01 -6.58 -4.49
N PRO A 310 -10.65 -7.43 -5.47
CA PRO A 310 -10.67 -7.03 -6.88
C PRO A 310 -12.05 -6.59 -7.38
N ARG A 311 -13.12 -7.22 -6.89
CA ARG A 311 -14.50 -6.85 -7.25
C ARG A 311 -14.93 -5.53 -6.64
N ALA A 312 -14.58 -5.30 -5.38
CA ALA A 312 -14.78 -4.01 -4.73
C ALA A 312 -14.02 -2.88 -5.45
N ALA A 313 -12.78 -3.15 -5.88
CA ALA A 313 -11.99 -2.21 -6.67
C ALA A 313 -12.63 -1.92 -8.03
N PHE A 314 -13.16 -2.94 -8.71
CA PHE A 314 -13.87 -2.78 -9.98
C PHE A 314 -15.17 -1.98 -9.81
N LEU A 315 -15.97 -2.27 -8.77
CA LEU A 315 -17.19 -1.55 -8.46
C LEU A 315 -16.96 -0.05 -8.24
N LEU A 316 -15.85 0.28 -7.57
CA LEU A 316 -15.49 1.65 -7.25
C LEU A 316 -14.64 2.35 -8.32
N ASP A 317 -14.26 1.66 -9.38
CA ASP A 317 -13.38 2.24 -10.42
C ASP A 317 -13.96 3.52 -11.03
N ASN A 318 -15.26 3.54 -11.33
CA ASN A 318 -15.93 4.72 -11.84
C ASN A 318 -15.93 5.91 -10.86
N VAL A 319 -16.00 5.63 -9.55
CA VAL A 319 -15.95 6.67 -8.50
C VAL A 319 -14.52 7.18 -8.36
N MET A 320 -13.56 6.27 -8.33
CA MET A 320 -12.13 6.60 -8.25
C MET A 320 -11.65 7.36 -9.49
N ALA A 321 -12.12 6.98 -10.68
CA ALA A 321 -11.77 7.63 -11.93
C ALA A 321 -12.15 9.12 -11.96
N LYS A 322 -13.26 9.52 -11.32
CA LYS A 322 -13.65 10.95 -11.17
C LYS A 322 -12.61 11.74 -10.37
N SER A 323 -12.00 11.11 -9.37
CA SER A 323 -10.90 11.68 -8.57
C SER A 323 -9.54 11.52 -9.28
N GLY A 324 -9.51 10.92 -10.46
CA GLY A 324 -8.31 10.69 -11.24
C GLY A 324 -7.47 9.50 -10.79
N LEU A 325 -7.96 8.64 -9.91
CA LEU A 325 -7.33 7.40 -9.46
C LEU A 325 -7.98 6.20 -10.14
N SER A 326 -7.27 5.06 -10.21
CA SER A 326 -7.87 3.80 -10.63
C SER A 326 -8.51 3.06 -9.44
N GLY A 327 -9.37 2.10 -9.74
CA GLY A 327 -9.96 1.22 -8.72
C GLY A 327 -8.91 0.47 -7.87
N ARG A 328 -7.70 0.26 -8.38
CA ARG A 328 -6.59 -0.34 -7.61
C ARG A 328 -6.15 0.51 -6.44
N SER A 329 -6.30 1.82 -6.52
CA SER A 329 -6.00 2.75 -5.42
C SER A 329 -6.99 2.63 -4.26
N PHE A 330 -8.18 2.03 -4.50
CA PHE A 330 -9.19 1.86 -3.45
C PHE A 330 -8.68 1.02 -2.28
N ILE A 331 -7.97 -0.09 -2.54
CA ILE A 331 -7.47 -0.99 -1.48
C ILE A 331 -6.51 -0.28 -0.52
N PRO A 332 -5.45 0.41 -1.01
CA PRO A 332 -4.63 1.28 -0.18
C PRO A 332 -5.41 2.34 0.59
N LEU A 333 -6.30 3.07 -0.07
CA LEU A 333 -7.07 4.13 0.56
C LEU A 333 -8.03 3.61 1.62
N LEU A 334 -8.69 2.48 1.37
CA LEU A 334 -9.50 1.81 2.37
C LEU A 334 -8.71 1.44 3.62
N SER A 335 -7.51 0.88 3.43
CA SER A 335 -6.63 0.53 4.53
C SER A 335 -6.19 1.75 5.36
N SER A 336 -6.20 2.97 4.76
CA SER A 336 -5.81 4.21 5.45
C SER A 336 -6.76 4.61 6.58
N PHE A 337 -8.04 4.24 6.49
CA PHE A 337 -8.99 4.52 7.58
C PHE A 337 -8.62 3.82 8.88
N ALA A 338 -7.98 2.68 8.79
CA ALA A 338 -7.45 2.02 9.97
C ALA A 338 -6.01 2.48 10.27
N CYS A 339 -5.11 2.41 9.29
CA CYS A 339 -3.73 2.86 9.47
C CYS A 339 -3.07 3.21 8.13
N ALA A 340 -2.41 4.37 8.07
CA ALA A 340 -1.71 4.82 6.87
C ALA A 340 -0.47 3.97 6.52
N VAL A 341 0.17 3.29 7.49
CA VAL A 341 1.35 2.44 7.25
C VAL A 341 1.04 1.28 6.30
N PRO A 342 0.05 0.39 6.59
CA PRO A 342 -0.32 -0.67 5.66
C PRO A 342 -0.87 -0.13 4.34
N ALA A 343 -1.54 1.00 4.36
CA ALA A 343 -2.05 1.66 3.18
C ALA A 343 -0.92 2.01 2.19
N VAL A 344 0.11 2.69 2.67
CA VAL A 344 1.29 3.04 1.86
C VAL A 344 2.02 1.78 1.38
N MET A 345 2.11 0.73 2.20
CA MET A 345 2.73 -0.54 1.80
C MET A 345 1.92 -1.27 0.72
N SER A 346 0.59 -1.26 0.80
CA SER A 346 -0.28 -1.92 -0.18
C SER A 346 -0.32 -1.18 -1.53
N ALA A 347 0.08 0.09 -1.58
CA ALA A 347 0.20 0.83 -2.84
C ALA A 347 1.21 0.22 -3.83
N ARG A 348 2.03 -0.76 -3.41
CA ARG A 348 2.89 -1.56 -4.30
C ARG A 348 2.10 -2.32 -5.38
N THR A 349 0.83 -2.64 -5.13
CA THR A 349 -0.04 -3.32 -6.10
C THR A 349 -0.41 -2.44 -7.29
N ILE A 350 -0.15 -1.13 -7.21
CA ILE A 350 -0.37 -0.17 -8.29
C ILE A 350 0.84 -0.17 -9.20
N ASN A 351 0.65 -0.58 -10.46
CA ASN A 351 1.73 -0.72 -11.43
C ASN A 351 2.27 0.64 -11.91
N ASP A 352 1.39 1.63 -12.14
CA ASP A 352 1.81 2.98 -12.54
C ASP A 352 2.54 3.70 -11.40
N PRO A 353 3.84 4.04 -11.55
CA PRO A 353 4.61 4.72 -10.51
C PRO A 353 4.05 6.09 -10.14
N ARG A 354 3.41 6.79 -11.09
CA ARG A 354 2.83 8.12 -10.87
C ARG A 354 1.56 8.00 -10.04
N GLU A 355 0.68 7.10 -10.42
CA GLU A 355 -0.54 6.82 -9.68
C GLU A 355 -0.23 6.27 -8.29
N ARG A 356 0.74 5.37 -8.17
CA ARG A 356 1.24 4.88 -6.89
C ARG A 356 1.72 6.02 -5.99
N LEU A 357 2.50 6.97 -6.53
CA LEU A 357 2.97 8.13 -5.77
C LEU A 357 1.81 9.03 -5.31
N VAL A 358 0.82 9.29 -6.17
CA VAL A 358 -0.37 10.06 -5.81
C VAL A 358 -1.15 9.36 -4.72
N THR A 359 -1.40 8.04 -4.85
CA THR A 359 -2.09 7.25 -3.83
C THR A 359 -1.36 7.28 -2.48
N ILE A 360 -0.02 7.13 -2.48
CA ILE A 360 0.82 7.26 -1.28
C ILE A 360 0.70 8.66 -0.67
N ALA A 361 0.66 9.70 -1.51
CA ALA A 361 0.60 11.08 -1.04
C ALA A 361 -0.75 11.45 -0.43
N VAL A 362 -1.88 10.90 -0.93
CA VAL A 362 -3.22 11.23 -0.41
C VAL A 362 -3.68 10.30 0.71
N ALA A 363 -3.08 9.12 0.85
CA ALA A 363 -3.41 8.16 1.91
C ALA A 363 -3.38 8.77 3.33
N PRO A 364 -2.42 9.65 3.71
CA PRO A 364 -2.40 10.28 5.03
C PRO A 364 -3.53 11.29 5.29
N LEU A 365 -4.25 11.74 4.26
CA LEU A 365 -5.40 12.66 4.40
C LEU A 365 -6.64 11.95 4.96
N LEU A 366 -6.73 10.63 4.80
CA LEU A 366 -7.84 9.86 5.33
C LEU A 366 -7.69 9.68 6.84
N THR A 367 -8.81 9.84 7.55
CA THR A 367 -8.84 9.77 9.01
C THR A 367 -8.56 8.34 9.47
N CYS A 368 -7.40 8.12 10.10
CA CYS A 368 -7.04 6.82 10.67
C CYS A 368 -7.53 6.66 12.13
N SER A 369 -7.56 5.42 12.63
CA SER A 369 -8.02 5.12 13.98
C SER A 369 -7.27 5.87 15.09
N ALA A 370 -5.96 6.12 14.93
CA ALA A 370 -5.14 6.85 15.89
C ALA A 370 -5.52 8.35 16.06
N ARG A 371 -6.36 8.90 15.18
CA ARG A 371 -6.91 10.25 15.34
C ARG A 371 -8.13 10.29 16.25
N LEU A 372 -8.85 9.17 16.37
CA LEU A 372 -10.13 9.13 17.08
C LEU A 372 -10.07 9.55 18.54
N PRO A 373 -9.08 9.13 19.36
CA PRO A 373 -8.99 9.57 20.76
C PRO A 373 -8.91 11.10 20.88
N VAL A 374 -8.12 11.74 20.01
CA VAL A 374 -7.99 13.21 20.01
C VAL A 374 -9.28 13.88 19.55
N TYR A 375 -9.93 13.36 18.52
CA TYR A 375 -11.23 13.89 18.07
C TYR A 375 -12.30 13.73 19.14
N ALA A 376 -12.38 12.56 19.77
CA ALA A 376 -13.33 12.28 20.84
C ALA A 376 -13.15 13.24 22.01
N LEU A 377 -11.90 13.43 22.46
CA LEU A 377 -11.58 14.35 23.54
C LEU A 377 -12.04 15.78 23.23
N ILE A 378 -11.62 16.33 22.08
CA ILE A 378 -11.91 17.73 21.74
C ILE A 378 -13.39 17.92 21.45
N ILE A 379 -14.03 17.01 20.72
CA ILE A 379 -15.46 17.06 20.45
C ILE A 379 -16.25 17.00 21.75
N ALA A 380 -15.93 16.08 22.66
CA ALA A 380 -16.61 15.96 23.95
C ALA A 380 -16.41 17.22 24.84
N ALA A 381 -15.23 17.86 24.76
CA ALA A 381 -14.93 19.05 25.54
C ALA A 381 -15.66 20.30 25.03
N VAL A 382 -15.87 20.44 23.72
CA VAL A 382 -16.24 21.71 23.09
C VAL A 382 -17.64 21.67 22.46
N ILE A 383 -18.07 20.50 21.97
CA ILE A 383 -19.38 20.33 21.33
C ILE A 383 -20.40 19.85 22.38
N PRO A 384 -21.48 20.59 22.60
CA PRO A 384 -22.49 20.17 23.55
C PRO A 384 -23.20 18.88 23.13
N ASP A 385 -23.50 18.02 24.09
CA ASP A 385 -24.29 16.82 23.88
C ASP A 385 -25.76 17.21 23.63
N ARG A 386 -26.11 17.41 22.36
CA ARG A 386 -27.44 17.78 21.90
C ARG A 386 -27.85 16.89 20.74
N THR A 387 -29.13 16.51 20.71
CA THR A 387 -29.73 15.84 19.56
C THR A 387 -30.22 16.87 18.55
N VAL A 388 -29.78 16.74 17.30
CA VAL A 388 -30.23 17.54 16.15
C VAL A 388 -31.29 16.73 15.40
N GLY A 389 -32.44 17.33 15.15
CA GLY A 389 -33.57 16.65 14.46
C GLY A 389 -34.17 15.47 15.24
N GLY A 390 -33.88 15.33 16.53
CA GLY A 390 -34.40 14.26 17.39
C GLY A 390 -33.76 12.87 17.19
N ILE A 391 -32.83 12.71 16.25
CA ILE A 391 -32.24 11.41 15.88
C ILE A 391 -30.71 11.45 15.97
N PHE A 392 -30.06 12.55 15.59
CA PHE A 392 -28.60 12.60 15.46
C PHE A 392 -27.97 13.35 16.64
N ASN A 393 -26.99 12.75 17.29
CA ASN A 393 -26.13 13.41 18.26
C ASN A 393 -25.18 14.38 17.54
N LEU A 394 -25.07 15.64 18.01
CA LEU A 394 -24.22 16.69 17.40
C LEU A 394 -22.73 16.31 17.43
N GLN A 395 -22.27 15.67 18.49
CA GLN A 395 -20.88 15.19 18.60
C GLN A 395 -20.58 14.12 17.53
N GLY A 396 -21.49 13.13 17.36
CA GLY A 396 -21.37 12.12 16.32
C GLY A 396 -21.43 12.71 14.91
N LEU A 397 -22.30 13.72 14.70
CA LEU A 397 -22.38 14.43 13.42
C LEU A 397 -21.07 15.19 13.11
N THR A 398 -20.46 15.82 14.10
CA THR A 398 -19.17 16.51 13.95
C THR A 398 -18.07 15.53 13.54
N LEU A 399 -18.00 14.38 14.20
CA LEU A 399 -17.06 13.32 13.83
C LEU A 399 -17.29 12.82 12.39
N PHE A 400 -18.54 12.60 12.01
CA PHE A 400 -18.91 12.20 10.66
C PHE A 400 -18.49 13.24 9.60
N ILE A 401 -18.69 14.53 9.89
CA ILE A 401 -18.25 15.62 9.02
C ILE A 401 -16.73 15.59 8.82
N LEU A 402 -15.94 15.37 9.87
CA LEU A 402 -14.48 15.26 9.77
C LEU A 402 -14.08 14.11 8.82
N TYR A 403 -14.71 12.94 8.92
CA TYR A 403 -14.46 11.84 7.97
C TYR A 403 -14.79 12.22 6.53
N ILE A 404 -15.91 12.87 6.29
CA ILE A 404 -16.30 13.33 4.94
C ILE A 404 -15.30 14.37 4.42
N VAL A 405 -14.88 15.31 5.24
CA VAL A 405 -13.88 16.32 4.89
C VAL A 405 -12.56 15.66 4.50
N GLY A 406 -12.10 14.65 5.25
CA GLY A 406 -10.92 13.86 4.91
C GLY A 406 -11.02 13.18 3.54
N ILE A 407 -12.15 12.51 3.28
CA ILE A 407 -12.40 11.83 1.98
C ILE A 407 -12.40 12.83 0.83
N LEU A 408 -13.14 13.94 0.97
CA LEU A 408 -13.24 14.97 -0.06
C LEU A 408 -11.88 15.64 -0.33
N SER A 409 -11.13 15.89 0.74
CA SER A 409 -9.77 16.47 0.65
C SER A 409 -8.80 15.53 -0.06
N ALA A 410 -8.86 14.22 0.24
CA ALA A 410 -8.05 13.21 -0.44
C ALA A 410 -8.39 13.13 -1.94
N ALA A 411 -9.69 13.13 -2.27
CA ALA A 411 -10.17 13.12 -3.66
C ALA A 411 -9.74 14.38 -4.43
N LEU A 412 -9.89 15.56 -3.81
CA LEU A 412 -9.48 16.84 -4.39
C LEU A 412 -7.96 16.91 -4.59
N ALA A 413 -7.17 16.51 -3.58
CA ALA A 413 -5.72 16.46 -3.68
C ALA A 413 -5.25 15.51 -4.79
N ALA A 414 -5.85 14.33 -4.90
CA ALA A 414 -5.57 13.38 -5.98
C ALA A 414 -5.85 14.01 -7.36
N TYR A 415 -7.02 14.64 -7.51
CA TYR A 415 -7.41 15.32 -8.76
C TYR A 415 -6.42 16.42 -9.15
N ILE A 416 -6.05 17.29 -8.19
CA ILE A 416 -5.10 18.38 -8.41
C ILE A 416 -3.72 17.84 -8.79
N MET A 417 -3.20 16.86 -8.04
CA MET A 417 -1.88 16.27 -8.31
C MET A 417 -1.84 15.62 -9.69
N LYS A 418 -2.90 14.92 -10.10
CA LYS A 418 -2.98 14.30 -11.43
C LYS A 418 -3.09 15.33 -12.54
N ARG A 419 -3.85 16.41 -12.33
CA ARG A 419 -3.95 17.51 -13.30
C ARG A 419 -2.59 18.20 -13.50
N LEU A 420 -1.86 18.47 -12.42
CA LEU A 420 -0.51 19.04 -12.50
C LEU A 420 0.49 18.07 -13.18
N ALA A 421 0.36 16.77 -12.94
CA ALA A 421 1.20 15.76 -13.59
C ALA A 421 0.91 15.65 -15.11
N ARG A 422 -0.36 15.80 -15.54
CA ARG A 422 -0.75 15.83 -16.97
C ARG A 422 -0.16 17.02 -17.72
N MET A 423 -0.01 18.16 -17.08
CA MET A 423 0.62 19.35 -17.70
C MET A 423 2.10 19.14 -18.03
N LYS A 424 2.75 18.14 -17.43
CA LYS A 424 4.18 17.81 -17.62
C LYS A 424 4.45 16.66 -18.61
N GLY A 425 3.44 16.11 -19.30
CA GLY A 425 3.62 15.05 -20.30
C GLY A 425 2.34 14.30 -20.66
N ASN A 426 2.31 13.69 -21.84
CA ASN A 426 1.20 12.86 -22.30
C ASN A 426 0.96 11.67 -21.34
N VAL A 427 -0.14 11.70 -20.61
CA VAL A 427 -0.60 10.58 -19.79
C VAL A 427 -1.61 9.80 -20.62
N GLN A 428 -1.20 8.68 -21.19
CA GLN A 428 -2.14 7.71 -21.75
C GLN A 428 -2.96 7.12 -20.59
N GLN A 429 -4.28 7.27 -20.68
CA GLN A 429 -5.20 6.57 -19.80
C GLN A 429 -5.32 5.15 -20.30
N PHE A 430 -4.79 4.20 -19.54
CA PHE A 430 -5.05 2.79 -19.83
C PHE A 430 -6.34 2.37 -19.12
N PRO A 431 -7.30 1.80 -19.85
CA PRO A 431 -8.48 1.20 -19.22
C PRO A 431 -8.02 0.11 -18.24
N LEU A 432 -8.73 0.00 -17.13
CA LEU A 432 -8.46 -1.01 -16.11
C LEU A 432 -8.80 -2.40 -16.68
N LEU A 433 -7.86 -3.01 -17.39
CA LEU A 433 -7.94 -4.42 -17.74
C LEU A 433 -7.64 -5.24 -16.49
N MET A 434 -8.64 -5.44 -15.66
CA MET A 434 -8.54 -6.26 -14.46
C MET A 434 -9.39 -7.52 -14.66
N GLU A 435 -8.71 -8.65 -14.82
CA GLU A 435 -9.40 -9.93 -14.72
C GLU A 435 -9.82 -10.18 -13.28
N LEU A 436 -11.11 -10.44 -13.09
CA LEU A 436 -11.64 -10.79 -11.78
C LEU A 436 -11.19 -12.24 -11.46
N PRO A 437 -10.37 -12.45 -10.42
CA PRO A 437 -10.00 -13.81 -10.03
C PRO A 437 -11.24 -14.57 -9.59
N THR A 438 -11.25 -15.89 -9.77
CA THR A 438 -12.31 -16.75 -9.25
C THR A 438 -12.40 -16.62 -7.72
N PHE A 439 -13.61 -16.66 -7.16
CA PHE A 439 -13.77 -16.80 -5.72
C PHE A 439 -13.08 -18.07 -5.23
N ARG A 440 -12.36 -17.97 -4.13
CA ARG A 440 -11.65 -19.08 -3.51
C ARG A 440 -12.00 -19.16 -2.04
N THR A 441 -12.03 -20.37 -1.52
CA THR A 441 -12.06 -20.55 -0.07
C THR A 441 -10.74 -20.07 0.51
N PRO A 442 -10.75 -19.14 1.48
CA PRO A 442 -9.52 -18.61 2.08
C PRO A 442 -8.65 -19.74 2.66
N ASN A 443 -7.36 -19.70 2.38
CA ASN A 443 -6.40 -20.66 2.91
C ASN A 443 -5.88 -20.18 4.26
N PHE A 444 -6.39 -20.76 5.34
CA PHE A 444 -6.06 -20.35 6.70
C PHE A 444 -4.54 -20.38 7.00
N LYS A 445 -3.82 -21.39 6.51
CA LYS A 445 -2.37 -21.49 6.70
C LYS A 445 -1.63 -20.34 6.01
N HIS A 446 -2.06 -19.97 4.79
CA HIS A 446 -1.49 -18.84 4.06
C HIS A 446 -1.79 -17.52 4.75
N ILE A 447 -3.03 -17.32 5.21
CA ILE A 447 -3.44 -16.13 5.97
C ILE A 447 -2.60 -15.99 7.23
N MET A 448 -2.43 -17.08 8.02
CA MET A 448 -1.69 -17.02 9.28
C MET A 448 -0.20 -16.70 9.08
N THR A 449 0.44 -17.31 8.08
CA THR A 449 1.86 -16.99 7.76
C THR A 449 2.02 -15.56 7.27
N SER A 450 1.15 -15.10 6.37
CA SER A 450 1.18 -13.73 5.86
C SER A 450 0.87 -12.70 6.95
N LEU A 451 -0.05 -13.02 7.86
CA LEU A 451 -0.38 -12.19 9.02
C LEU A 451 0.83 -12.03 9.95
N TRP A 452 1.48 -13.15 10.29
CA TRP A 452 2.70 -13.13 11.11
C TRP A 452 3.81 -12.28 10.50
N ASP A 453 4.04 -12.41 9.19
CA ASP A 453 5.05 -11.63 8.47
C ASP A 453 4.73 -10.13 8.48
N ARG A 454 3.45 -9.74 8.32
CA ARG A 454 3.02 -8.34 8.39
C ARG A 454 3.17 -7.77 9.80
N VAL A 455 2.75 -8.50 10.83
CA VAL A 455 2.88 -8.12 12.24
C VAL A 455 4.35 -7.98 12.64
N LYS A 456 5.19 -8.96 12.30
CA LYS A 456 6.64 -8.91 12.55
C LYS A 456 7.29 -7.73 11.84
N ALA A 457 6.89 -7.45 10.59
CA ALA A 457 7.40 -6.31 9.84
C ALA A 457 6.97 -4.97 10.48
N PHE A 458 5.74 -4.89 11.02
CA PHE A 458 5.26 -3.72 11.74
C PHE A 458 6.07 -3.50 13.03
N LEU A 459 6.18 -4.50 13.89
CA LEU A 459 6.95 -4.41 15.14
C LEU A 459 8.40 -4.00 14.90
N LYS A 460 9.07 -4.64 13.93
CA LYS A 460 10.48 -4.35 13.63
C LYS A 460 10.69 -2.97 13.02
N ARG A 461 9.69 -2.39 12.36
CA ARG A 461 9.86 -1.13 11.60
C ARG A 461 9.22 0.07 12.28
N ALA A 462 7.93 -0.02 12.54
CA ALA A 462 7.19 1.06 13.19
C ALA A 462 7.41 1.04 14.70
N GLY A 463 7.34 -0.13 15.33
CA GLY A 463 7.51 -0.28 16.77
C GLY A 463 8.85 0.23 17.27
N THR A 464 9.96 -0.06 16.59
CA THR A 464 11.29 0.46 16.99
C THR A 464 11.39 1.98 16.91
N ILE A 465 10.74 2.60 15.92
CA ILE A 465 10.75 4.06 15.75
C ILE A 465 9.89 4.71 16.83
N ILE A 466 8.68 4.18 17.07
CA ILE A 466 7.76 4.72 18.09
C ILE A 466 8.42 4.60 19.47
N PHE A 467 9.00 3.44 19.79
CA PHE A 467 9.71 3.22 21.04
C PHE A 467 10.88 4.19 21.21
N ALA A 468 11.76 4.33 20.20
CA ALA A 468 12.89 5.24 20.28
C ALA A 468 12.45 6.71 20.50
N LEU A 469 11.38 7.12 19.78
CA LEU A 469 10.80 8.45 19.95
C LEU A 469 10.17 8.63 21.33
N ALA A 470 9.51 7.62 21.87
CA ALA A 470 8.92 7.68 23.22
C ALA A 470 10.00 7.91 24.29
N VAL A 471 11.14 7.21 24.20
CA VAL A 471 12.27 7.42 25.10
C VAL A 471 12.89 8.83 24.96
N VAL A 472 13.06 9.31 23.71
CA VAL A 472 13.56 10.67 23.46
C VAL A 472 12.60 11.72 24.02
N LEU A 473 11.30 11.53 23.82
CA LEU A 473 10.27 12.44 24.31
C LEU A 473 10.21 12.45 25.83
N TRP A 474 10.32 11.27 26.47
CA TRP A 474 10.48 11.21 27.92
C TRP A 474 11.64 12.09 28.38
N GLY A 475 12.81 11.99 27.76
CA GLY A 475 13.96 12.84 28.08
C GLY A 475 13.70 14.33 27.89
N LEU A 476 13.01 14.72 26.82
CA LEU A 476 12.66 16.12 26.55
C LEU A 476 11.66 16.69 27.54
N VAL A 477 10.74 15.89 28.05
CA VAL A 477 9.71 16.28 29.04
C VAL A 477 10.27 16.28 30.45
N SER A 478 11.16 15.33 30.79
CA SER A 478 11.69 15.17 32.14
C SER A 478 12.89 16.07 32.45
N TRP A 479 13.54 16.66 31.45
CA TRP A 479 14.76 17.46 31.65
C TRP A 479 14.71 18.83 30.97
N PRO A 480 15.30 19.89 31.63
CA PRO A 480 15.77 19.92 33.02
C PRO A 480 14.62 19.87 34.03
N GLN A 481 14.94 19.44 35.26
CA GLN A 481 13.98 19.45 36.36
C GLN A 481 13.74 20.87 36.87
N PRO A 482 12.54 21.16 37.41
CA PRO A 482 12.25 22.47 37.96
C PRO A 482 13.21 22.80 39.13
N PRO A 483 13.69 24.06 39.23
CA PRO A 483 14.49 24.48 40.37
C PRO A 483 13.70 24.43 41.67
N GLU A 484 14.39 24.23 42.83
CA GLU A 484 13.75 24.24 44.14
C GLU A 484 12.99 25.57 44.36
N GLY A 485 11.67 25.47 44.63
CA GLY A 485 10.81 26.63 44.82
C GLY A 485 10.08 27.14 43.57
N ALA A 486 10.15 26.41 42.46
CA ALA A 486 9.40 26.73 41.24
C ALA A 486 7.88 26.66 41.48
N THR A 487 7.13 27.67 41.04
CA THR A 487 5.66 27.78 41.21
C THR A 487 4.87 27.33 39.95
N GLY A 488 5.54 27.00 38.86
CA GLY A 488 4.94 26.52 37.59
C GLY A 488 4.85 25.02 37.48
N ALA A 489 4.16 24.53 36.44
CA ALA A 489 4.15 23.12 36.11
C ALA A 489 5.58 22.63 35.76
N ALA A 490 5.95 21.43 36.19
CA ALA A 490 7.30 20.90 35.95
C ALA A 490 7.71 20.92 34.47
N ILE A 491 6.73 20.75 33.56
CA ILE A 491 6.94 20.73 32.11
C ILE A 491 7.38 22.08 31.55
N ASP A 492 7.02 23.24 32.19
CA ASP A 492 7.43 24.59 31.75
C ASP A 492 8.95 24.75 31.75
N TYR A 493 9.62 24.09 32.69
CA TYR A 493 11.07 24.12 32.86
C TYR A 493 11.81 23.14 32.00
N SER A 494 11.07 22.20 31.36
CA SER A 494 11.64 21.16 30.52
C SER A 494 12.09 21.68 29.14
N LEU A 495 12.91 20.88 28.44
CA LEU A 495 13.24 21.14 27.03
C LEU A 495 12.00 21.17 26.14
N ALA A 496 11.02 20.31 26.42
CA ALA A 496 9.75 20.31 25.70
C ALA A 496 8.98 21.65 25.93
N GLY A 497 8.95 22.16 27.16
CA GLY A 497 8.38 23.48 27.50
C GLY A 497 9.06 24.59 26.72
N THR A 498 10.39 24.65 26.81
CA THR A 498 11.19 25.63 26.06
C THR A 498 10.91 25.61 24.57
N LEU A 499 10.85 24.38 23.96
CA LEU A 499 10.51 24.22 22.55
C LEU A 499 9.08 24.64 22.24
N GLY A 500 8.11 24.35 23.14
CA GLY A 500 6.73 24.76 23.01
C GLY A 500 6.58 26.25 22.92
N HIS A 501 7.21 26.99 23.86
CA HIS A 501 7.23 28.46 23.85
C HIS A 501 7.96 29.03 22.62
N ALA A 502 9.05 28.42 22.18
CA ALA A 502 9.78 28.84 20.98
C ALA A 502 8.97 28.67 19.69
N ILE A 503 8.12 27.64 19.62
CA ILE A 503 7.30 27.33 18.46
C ILE A 503 5.97 28.10 18.48
N GLN A 504 5.45 28.42 19.64
CA GLN A 504 4.16 29.10 19.82
C GLN A 504 3.95 30.32 18.92
N PRO A 505 4.91 31.27 18.74
CA PRO A 505 4.72 32.44 17.89
C PRO A 505 4.34 32.07 16.44
N PHE A 506 4.84 30.95 15.94
CA PHE A 506 4.50 30.45 14.61
C PHE A 506 3.04 29.94 14.54
N PHE A 507 2.53 29.37 15.63
CA PHE A 507 1.17 28.83 15.72
C PHE A 507 0.16 29.80 16.34
N ALA A 508 0.60 30.93 16.87
CA ALA A 508 -0.28 31.97 17.43
C ALA A 508 -1.38 32.45 16.45
N PRO A 509 -1.11 32.62 15.12
CA PRO A 509 -2.16 32.97 14.16
C PRO A 509 -3.30 31.93 14.01
N LEU A 510 -3.08 30.69 14.48
CA LEU A 510 -4.06 29.61 14.54
C LEU A 510 -4.83 29.59 15.88
N GLY A 511 -4.49 30.49 16.83
CA GLY A 511 -5.02 30.50 18.17
C GLY A 511 -4.47 29.40 19.08
N PHE A 512 -3.33 28.78 18.75
CA PHE A 512 -2.76 27.72 19.56
C PHE A 512 -1.97 28.26 20.74
N THR A 513 -2.15 27.62 21.87
CA THR A 513 -1.40 27.89 23.09
C THR A 513 -0.09 27.12 23.11
N TRP A 514 0.83 27.48 24.03
CA TRP A 514 2.11 26.79 24.16
C TRP A 514 1.93 25.31 24.57
N GLU A 515 0.92 25.02 25.40
CA GLU A 515 0.56 23.63 25.80
C GLU A 515 0.17 22.78 24.60
N MET A 516 -0.61 23.34 23.69
CA MET A 516 -0.94 22.66 22.43
C MET A 516 0.32 22.40 21.60
N CYS A 517 1.23 23.37 21.53
CA CYS A 517 2.47 23.24 20.78
C CYS A 517 3.37 22.13 21.36
N ILE A 518 3.45 22.01 22.70
CA ILE A 518 4.17 20.91 23.35
C ILE A 518 3.51 19.57 23.03
N ALA A 519 2.19 19.47 23.19
CA ALA A 519 1.47 18.21 22.94
C ALA A 519 1.58 17.73 21.48
N MET A 520 1.76 18.64 20.52
CA MET A 520 1.99 18.27 19.12
C MET A 520 3.37 17.62 18.88
N ILE A 521 4.38 17.87 19.70
CA ILE A 521 5.72 17.30 19.56
C ILE A 521 5.68 15.76 19.65
N PRO A 522 5.15 15.15 20.74
CA PRO A 522 4.97 13.71 20.79
C PRO A 522 3.97 13.17 19.76
N GLY A 523 2.98 13.97 19.37
CA GLY A 523 2.07 13.63 18.27
C GLY A 523 2.75 13.36 16.94
N ILE A 524 3.99 13.81 16.73
CA ILE A 524 4.82 13.44 15.56
C ILE A 524 5.24 11.96 15.62
N ALA A 525 5.42 11.41 16.81
CA ALA A 525 5.75 9.99 16.96
C ALA A 525 4.53 9.11 16.68
N ALA A 526 3.46 9.35 17.43
CA ALA A 526 2.19 8.67 17.31
C ALA A 526 1.06 9.63 17.68
N ARG A 527 -0.02 9.61 16.91
CA ARG A 527 -1.08 10.64 16.99
C ARG A 527 -1.85 10.60 18.30
N GLU A 528 -2.12 9.42 18.81
CA GLU A 528 -2.84 9.17 20.07
C GLU A 528 -2.10 9.72 21.30
N VAL A 529 -0.77 9.76 21.27
CA VAL A 529 0.06 10.24 22.38
C VAL A 529 -0.22 11.72 22.74
N VAL A 530 -0.85 12.47 21.85
CA VAL A 530 -1.26 13.87 22.15
C VAL A 530 -2.20 13.95 23.34
N VAL A 531 -3.09 12.98 23.54
CA VAL A 531 -4.01 12.95 24.71
C VAL A 531 -3.21 12.82 26.00
N ALA A 532 -2.30 11.85 26.06
CA ALA A 532 -1.43 11.64 27.21
C ALA A 532 -0.51 12.86 27.45
N ALA A 533 0.02 13.45 26.38
CA ALA A 533 0.84 14.67 26.49
C ALA A 533 0.05 15.86 27.04
N LEU A 534 -1.18 16.09 26.60
CA LEU A 534 -2.06 17.11 27.19
C LEU A 534 -2.34 16.81 28.67
N GLY A 535 -2.56 15.53 29.03
CA GLY A 535 -2.69 15.13 30.43
C GLY A 535 -1.48 15.52 31.27
N THR A 536 -0.29 15.26 30.75
CA THR A 536 0.97 15.63 31.43
C THR A 536 1.13 17.14 31.52
N VAL A 537 0.86 17.89 30.45
CA VAL A 537 0.96 19.35 30.42
C VAL A 537 0.00 20.00 31.40
N TYR A 538 -1.22 19.51 31.52
CA TYR A 538 -2.21 20.00 32.47
C TYR A 538 -2.12 19.35 33.85
N ALA A 539 -1.04 18.62 34.14
CA ALA A 539 -0.77 17.94 35.42
C ALA A 539 -1.93 17.03 35.91
N VAL A 540 -2.57 16.37 34.99
CA VAL A 540 -3.65 15.42 35.29
C VAL A 540 -3.02 14.09 35.75
N SER A 541 -3.28 13.71 37.00
CA SER A 541 -2.88 12.42 37.55
C SER A 541 -4.06 11.45 37.46
N ALA A 542 -4.00 10.49 36.57
CA ALA A 542 -5.02 9.47 36.40
C ALA A 542 -4.39 8.10 36.04
N SER A 543 -5.06 7.02 36.45
CA SER A 543 -4.54 5.66 36.34
C SER A 543 -4.78 4.97 35.00
N SER A 544 -5.60 5.57 34.13
CA SER A 544 -5.90 5.03 32.79
C SER A 544 -6.08 6.15 31.76
N GLU A 545 -5.91 5.82 30.49
CA GLU A 545 -6.06 6.76 29.37
C GLU A 545 -7.48 7.37 29.31
N ASP A 546 -8.51 6.57 29.57
CA ASP A 546 -9.90 7.05 29.66
C ASP A 546 -10.11 8.01 30.84
N ALA A 547 -9.48 7.76 31.97
CA ALA A 547 -9.55 8.65 33.14
C ALA A 547 -8.82 9.97 32.87
N VAL A 548 -7.69 9.96 32.17
CA VAL A 548 -6.97 11.16 31.69
C VAL A 548 -7.86 11.94 30.73
N GLN A 549 -8.50 11.26 29.78
CA GLN A 549 -9.39 11.89 28.81
C GLN A 549 -10.58 12.58 29.51
N ASN A 550 -11.24 11.90 30.43
CA ASN A 550 -12.38 12.45 31.18
C ASN A 550 -11.98 13.65 32.05
N ALA A 551 -10.80 13.64 32.64
CA ALA A 551 -10.29 14.75 33.44
C ALA A 551 -9.88 15.97 32.59
N LEU A 552 -9.45 15.74 31.33
CA LEU A 552 -9.08 16.81 30.39
C LEU A 552 -10.29 17.57 29.83
N ILE A 553 -11.45 16.91 29.70
CA ILE A 553 -12.67 17.54 29.14
C ILE A 553 -13.00 18.88 29.78
N PRO A 554 -13.17 19.02 31.12
CA PRO A 554 -13.48 20.27 31.74
C PRO A 554 -12.33 21.30 31.64
N ILE A 555 -11.09 20.84 31.64
CA ILE A 555 -9.91 21.70 31.49
C ILE A 555 -9.89 22.35 30.11
N ILE A 556 -10.07 21.55 29.06
CA ILE A 556 -10.14 22.02 27.69
C ILE A 556 -11.35 22.93 27.48
N HIS A 557 -12.51 22.58 28.03
CA HIS A 557 -13.72 23.40 27.95
C HIS A 557 -13.51 24.80 28.48
N ASN A 558 -12.81 24.93 29.60
CA ASN A 558 -12.59 26.23 30.26
C ASN A 558 -11.43 27.04 29.63
N ASN A 559 -10.40 26.38 29.12
CA ASN A 559 -9.19 27.04 28.64
C ASN A 559 -9.15 27.27 27.12
N TRP A 560 -9.86 26.45 26.34
CA TRP A 560 -9.84 26.56 24.88
C TRP A 560 -11.11 27.25 24.39
N GLY A 561 -10.95 28.34 23.66
CA GLY A 561 -12.07 28.94 22.95
C GLY A 561 -12.55 28.04 21.81
N LEU A 562 -13.85 28.11 21.47
CA LEU A 562 -14.44 27.39 20.34
C LEU A 562 -13.62 27.52 19.03
N PRO A 563 -13.15 28.73 18.63
CA PRO A 563 -12.32 28.91 17.45
C PRO A 563 -11.01 28.10 17.49
N THR A 564 -10.36 28.08 18.65
CA THR A 564 -9.11 27.36 18.88
C THR A 564 -9.31 25.85 18.76
N ALA A 565 -10.38 25.32 19.36
CA ALA A 565 -10.71 23.89 19.27
C ALA A 565 -11.03 23.45 17.85
N PHE A 566 -11.82 24.21 17.09
CA PHE A 566 -12.08 23.93 15.68
C PHE A 566 -10.82 24.02 14.82
N ALA A 567 -9.97 25.00 15.07
CA ALA A 567 -8.68 25.12 14.40
C ALA A 567 -7.76 23.92 14.68
N PHE A 568 -7.76 23.43 15.92
CA PHE A 568 -6.97 22.26 16.30
C PHE A 568 -7.50 20.97 15.64
N LEU A 569 -8.83 20.77 15.55
CA LEU A 569 -9.43 19.68 14.79
C LEU A 569 -9.05 19.76 13.32
N ALA A 570 -9.09 20.95 12.70
CA ALA A 570 -8.70 21.16 11.31
C ALA A 570 -7.19 20.91 11.09
N TRP A 571 -6.34 21.33 12.01
CA TRP A 571 -4.92 20.99 11.99
C TRP A 571 -4.71 19.48 12.06
N TYR A 572 -5.39 18.82 12.99
CA TYR A 572 -5.21 17.41 13.26
C TYR A 572 -5.70 16.53 12.11
N GLU A 573 -6.65 17.04 11.30
CA GLU A 573 -7.13 16.34 10.09
C GLU A 573 -6.03 16.18 9.03
N TYR A 574 -5.16 17.18 8.85
CA TYR A 574 -4.18 17.20 7.76
C TYR A 574 -2.73 17.04 8.20
N ALA A 575 -2.42 17.28 9.47
CA ALA A 575 -1.05 17.31 9.94
C ALA A 575 -0.29 16.00 9.69
N PRO A 576 1.00 16.07 9.30
CA PRO A 576 1.84 14.89 9.03
C PRO A 576 2.34 14.25 10.34
N MET A 577 1.44 13.98 11.27
CA MET A 577 1.76 13.44 12.59
C MET A 577 1.76 11.92 12.57
N CYS A 578 2.79 11.29 12.09
CA CYS A 578 3.12 9.88 12.30
C CYS A 578 4.49 9.57 11.66
N ALA A 579 5.54 9.55 12.44
CA ALA A 579 6.90 9.28 11.98
C ALA A 579 7.02 7.91 11.28
N ALA A 580 6.26 6.91 11.77
CA ALA A 580 6.21 5.59 11.16
C ALA A 580 5.71 5.66 9.71
N THR A 581 4.63 6.42 9.45
CA THR A 581 4.10 6.61 8.08
C THR A 581 5.12 7.32 7.20
N LEU A 582 5.77 8.39 7.66
CA LEU A 582 6.77 9.12 6.89
C LEU A 582 7.97 8.24 6.53
N THR A 583 8.42 7.41 7.46
CA THR A 583 9.50 6.45 7.22
C THR A 583 9.12 5.41 6.16
N VAL A 584 7.88 4.91 6.21
CA VAL A 584 7.37 3.95 5.21
C VAL A 584 7.21 4.62 3.84
N ILE A 585 6.72 5.87 3.78
CA ILE A 585 6.67 6.66 2.53
C ILE A 585 8.07 6.79 1.91
N ARG A 586 9.09 7.16 2.70
CA ARG A 586 10.49 7.22 2.22
C ARG A 586 10.95 5.90 1.62
N ARG A 587 10.61 4.79 2.27
CA ARG A 587 11.02 3.46 1.85
C ARG A 587 10.30 2.99 0.59
N GLU A 588 8.98 3.20 0.51
CA GLU A 588 8.17 2.77 -0.63
C GLU A 588 8.45 3.62 -1.89
N THR A 589 8.73 4.90 -1.70
CA THR A 589 9.12 5.80 -2.80
C THR A 589 10.62 5.75 -3.12
N LYS A 590 11.43 5.07 -2.29
CA LYS A 590 12.91 5.06 -2.35
C LYS A 590 13.51 6.47 -2.47
N SER A 591 12.83 7.50 -1.96
CA SER A 591 13.19 8.90 -2.13
C SER A 591 12.90 9.72 -0.88
N THR A 592 13.94 10.30 -0.29
CA THR A 592 13.81 11.27 0.81
C THR A 592 13.13 12.56 0.31
N LYS A 593 13.38 12.95 -0.95
CA LYS A 593 12.74 14.13 -1.58
C LYS A 593 11.22 13.99 -1.63
N ASN A 594 10.72 12.82 -2.05
CA ASN A 594 9.27 12.57 -2.10
C ASN A 594 8.67 12.58 -0.70
N MET A 595 9.34 11.99 0.29
CA MET A 595 8.89 12.03 1.68
C MET A 595 8.78 13.48 2.19
N LEU A 596 9.83 14.28 2.02
CA LEU A 596 9.83 15.69 2.44
C LEU A 596 8.78 16.52 1.71
N MET A 597 8.60 16.29 0.41
CA MET A 597 7.56 16.96 -0.38
C MET A 597 6.15 16.62 0.13
N ILE A 598 5.89 15.34 0.44
CA ILE A 598 4.61 14.90 1.01
C ILE A 598 4.42 15.49 2.40
N THR A 599 5.44 15.46 3.26
CA THR A 599 5.38 16.08 4.59
C THR A 599 5.11 17.59 4.50
N GLY A 600 5.79 18.27 3.60
CA GLY A 600 5.65 19.71 3.41
C GLY A 600 4.24 20.11 2.94
N TYR A 601 3.68 19.39 1.96
CA TYR A 601 2.33 19.75 1.50
C TYR A 601 1.27 19.45 2.57
N LEU A 602 1.39 18.33 3.32
CA LEU A 602 0.49 18.02 4.43
C LEU A 602 0.55 19.10 5.52
N PHE A 603 1.76 19.52 5.86
CA PHE A 603 1.98 20.59 6.84
C PHE A 603 1.35 21.91 6.39
N LEU A 604 1.60 22.31 5.14
CA LEU A 604 1.02 23.55 4.57
C LEU A 604 -0.50 23.48 4.53
N MET A 605 -1.05 22.32 4.16
CA MET A 605 -2.50 22.11 4.11
C MET A 605 -3.12 22.17 5.51
N ALA A 606 -2.47 21.57 6.51
CA ALA A 606 -2.88 21.63 7.92
C ALA A 606 -2.86 23.06 8.44
N TYR A 607 -1.76 23.77 8.20
CA TYR A 607 -1.60 25.14 8.64
C TYR A 607 -2.66 26.07 8.02
N PHE A 608 -2.84 25.96 6.71
CA PHE A 608 -3.82 26.78 5.99
C PHE A 608 -5.26 26.46 6.44
N ALA A 609 -5.61 25.18 6.58
CA ALA A 609 -6.94 24.77 7.05
C ALA A 609 -7.22 25.29 8.47
N ALA A 610 -6.28 25.12 9.40
CA ALA A 610 -6.42 25.60 10.77
C ALA A 610 -6.52 27.14 10.83
N PHE A 611 -5.70 27.84 10.03
CA PHE A 611 -5.75 29.30 9.94
C PHE A 611 -7.12 29.80 9.45
N VAL A 612 -7.61 29.23 8.34
CA VAL A 612 -8.91 29.62 7.79
C VAL A 612 -10.03 29.35 8.80
N VAL A 613 -10.03 28.17 9.43
CA VAL A 613 -11.05 27.79 10.41
C VAL A 613 -10.98 28.72 11.64
N TYR A 614 -9.80 29.04 12.15
CA TYR A 614 -9.64 29.96 13.27
C TYR A 614 -10.17 31.36 12.95
N GLN A 615 -9.73 31.92 11.83
CA GLN A 615 -10.10 33.29 11.44
C GLN A 615 -11.60 33.43 11.12
N LEU A 616 -12.21 32.40 10.50
CA LEU A 616 -13.64 32.42 10.21
C LEU A 616 -14.46 32.25 11.50
N SER A 617 -14.12 31.25 12.32
CA SER A 617 -14.88 30.96 13.55
C SER A 617 -14.73 32.08 14.60
N SER A 618 -13.55 32.71 14.71
CA SER A 618 -13.36 33.84 15.60
C SER A 618 -14.21 35.06 15.22
N ARG A 619 -14.35 35.34 13.90
CA ARG A 619 -15.21 36.43 13.40
C ARG A 619 -16.69 36.16 13.61
N ILE A 620 -17.13 34.91 13.36
CA ILE A 620 -18.55 34.52 13.50
C ILE A 620 -18.98 34.53 14.97
N LEU A 621 -18.10 34.16 15.90
CA LEU A 621 -18.41 34.10 17.33
C LEU A 621 -18.18 35.44 18.05
N SER A 622 -17.48 36.39 17.41
CA SER A 622 -17.32 37.77 17.93
C SER A 622 -18.40 38.72 17.42
N SER A 623 -19.19 38.35 16.42
CA SER A 623 -20.37 39.05 15.92
C SER A 623 -21.63 38.54 16.62
#